data_e456e3c98ee08268df50f2b1ed7577c3
#
_entry.id   e456e3c98ee08268df50f2b1ed7577c3
#
_cell.length_a   1.000
_cell.length_b   1.000
_cell.length_c   1.000
_cell.angle_alpha   90.00
_cell.angle_beta   90.00
_cell.angle_gamma   90.00
#
_symmetry.space_group_name_H-M   'P 1'
#
loop_
_entity.id
_entity.type
_entity.pdbx_description
1 polymer ?
#
loop_
_entity_poly.entity_id
_entity_poly.type
_entity_poly.pdbx_seq_one_letter_code
_entity_poly.pdbx_strand_id
1 'polypeptide(L)'
;GYSTKQDSIAYWDSPFIEYVTSAFMVIASLNFSLLVLCLQGKFSKFFKDGETRWFLGSVCAITLLITASLFFQRQYPLEEAFRKALFQVSTIHTSCGLVTDDYTLWPQFTWVLLIFAILAGGCTGSTAGGIKNMRIMILFHAIKNQFKRLIHPNAILPVRINKHVVPLPLLNTVTTFTLFYLLCGFAGCFLLTFFGIDFLEALTSSLSAMGNTGLGFGYYGPAYTMSSMPDVCQWIMSFLMLIGRLELFSVLILFSPVFWKEW
;
A
#
# COMPACT_ATOMS: atom_id res chain seq x y z
N GLY A 1 12.21 -0.05 -4.52
CA GLY A 1 13.49 -0.63 -4.94
C GLY A 1 14.02 -0.01 -6.20
N TYR A 2 15.32 0.21 -6.23
CA TYR A 2 15.99 0.67 -7.46
C TYR A 2 16.68 -0.51 -8.15
N SER A 3 16.66 -0.53 -9.47
CA SER A 3 17.36 -1.51 -10.30
C SER A 3 18.37 -0.80 -11.18
N THR A 4 19.48 -1.48 -11.48
CA THR A 4 20.46 -1.03 -12.49
C THR A 4 20.00 -1.33 -13.92
N LYS A 5 18.90 -2.07 -14.06
CA LYS A 5 18.29 -2.44 -15.34
C LYS A 5 16.89 -1.82 -15.44
N GLN A 6 16.52 -1.34 -16.64
CA GLN A 6 15.22 -0.74 -16.87
C GLN A 6 14.08 -1.76 -16.63
N ASP A 7 14.29 -2.99 -17.06
CA ASP A 7 13.32 -4.08 -16.89
C ASP A 7 13.30 -4.65 -15.46
N SER A 8 14.02 -4.03 -14.51
CA SER A 8 14.07 -4.44 -13.10
C SER A 8 14.40 -5.94 -12.94
N ILE A 9 13.57 -6.70 -12.23
CA ILE A 9 13.77 -8.15 -12.01
C ILE A 9 13.45 -8.98 -13.27
N ALA A 10 12.60 -8.47 -14.17
CA ALA A 10 12.31 -9.13 -15.45
C ALA A 10 13.57 -9.40 -16.30
N TYR A 11 14.63 -8.60 -16.13
CA TYR A 11 15.90 -8.77 -16.85
C TYR A 11 16.50 -10.18 -16.70
N TRP A 12 16.31 -10.83 -15.57
CA TRP A 12 16.90 -12.15 -15.30
C TRP A 12 16.04 -13.33 -15.77
N ASP A 13 14.77 -13.09 -16.13
CA ASP A 13 13.80 -14.08 -16.61
C ASP A 13 13.89 -15.43 -15.86
N SER A 14 13.92 -15.38 -14.54
CA SER A 14 14.09 -16.54 -13.68
C SER A 14 12.96 -16.68 -12.67
N PRO A 15 12.12 -17.72 -12.78
CA PRO A 15 11.05 -17.98 -11.81
C PRO A 15 11.56 -18.09 -10.37
N PHE A 16 12.73 -18.67 -10.17
CA PHE A 16 13.34 -18.79 -8.85
C PHE A 16 13.63 -17.41 -8.22
N ILE A 17 14.21 -16.48 -9.00
CA ILE A 17 14.51 -15.13 -8.52
C ILE A 17 13.21 -14.40 -8.17
N GLU A 18 12.17 -14.54 -8.98
CA GLU A 18 10.87 -13.91 -8.72
C GLU A 18 10.23 -14.43 -7.43
N TYR A 19 10.20 -15.74 -7.20
CA TYR A 19 9.65 -16.31 -5.96
C TYR A 19 10.44 -15.93 -4.72
N VAL A 20 11.76 -15.99 -4.78
CA VAL A 20 12.63 -15.61 -3.66
C VAL A 20 12.45 -14.13 -3.32
N THR A 21 12.47 -13.26 -4.33
CA THR A 21 12.28 -11.82 -4.14
C THR A 21 10.90 -11.52 -3.56
N SER A 22 9.84 -12.15 -4.08
CA SER A 22 8.47 -12.00 -3.56
C SER A 22 8.37 -12.38 -2.09
N ALA A 23 8.98 -13.51 -1.70
CA ALA A 23 8.98 -13.96 -0.32
C ALA A 23 9.69 -12.95 0.61
N PHE A 24 10.86 -12.44 0.21
CA PHE A 24 11.58 -11.45 1.01
C PHE A 24 10.86 -10.09 1.06
N MET A 25 10.21 -9.64 0.00
CA MET A 25 9.37 -8.44 0.01
C MET A 25 8.26 -8.56 1.05
N VAL A 26 7.54 -9.68 1.07
CA VAL A 26 6.48 -9.93 2.05
C VAL A 26 7.05 -9.96 3.48
N ILE A 27 8.17 -10.65 3.71
CA ILE A 27 8.84 -10.70 5.03
C ILE A 27 9.25 -9.30 5.50
N ALA A 28 9.84 -8.48 4.64
CA ALA A 28 10.28 -7.12 4.97
C ALA A 28 9.12 -6.17 5.32
N SER A 29 7.89 -6.50 4.91
CA SER A 29 6.68 -5.74 5.22
C SER A 29 5.92 -6.21 6.45
N LEU A 30 6.44 -7.23 7.13
CA LEU A 30 5.93 -7.67 8.43
C LEU A 30 6.51 -6.81 9.56
N ASN A 31 5.85 -6.82 10.70
CA ASN A 31 6.33 -6.11 11.89
C ASN A 31 7.65 -6.71 12.38
N PHE A 32 8.72 -5.91 12.37
CA PHE A 32 10.05 -6.36 12.77
C PHE A 32 10.12 -6.87 14.22
N SER A 33 9.36 -6.28 15.14
CA SER A 33 9.32 -6.78 16.52
C SER A 33 8.78 -8.21 16.60
N LEU A 34 7.80 -8.56 15.76
CA LEU A 34 7.28 -9.93 15.67
C LEU A 34 8.28 -10.87 14.99
N LEU A 35 9.03 -10.41 13.99
CA LEU A 35 10.08 -11.19 13.35
C LEU A 35 11.19 -11.55 14.36
N VAL A 36 11.62 -10.61 15.19
CA VAL A 36 12.58 -10.87 16.27
C VAL A 36 12.05 -11.92 17.25
N LEU A 37 10.75 -11.88 17.59
CA LEU A 37 10.14 -12.92 18.42
C LEU A 37 10.13 -14.30 17.75
N CYS A 38 9.98 -14.36 16.42
CA CYS A 38 10.11 -15.60 15.66
C CYS A 38 11.52 -16.17 15.76
N LEU A 39 12.56 -15.34 15.61
CA LEU A 39 13.96 -15.75 15.77
C LEU A 39 14.25 -16.29 17.19
N GLN A 40 13.52 -15.82 18.20
CA GLN A 40 13.57 -16.32 19.57
C GLN A 40 12.72 -17.59 19.80
N GLY A 41 12.18 -18.21 18.75
CA GLY A 41 11.37 -19.43 18.83
C GLY A 41 9.91 -19.21 19.24
N LYS A 42 9.43 -17.98 19.37
CA LYS A 42 8.04 -17.66 19.80
C LYS A 42 7.07 -17.54 18.62
N PHE A 43 7.06 -18.49 17.71
CA PHE A 43 6.23 -18.48 16.48
C PHE A 43 4.73 -18.32 16.74
N SER A 44 4.23 -18.85 17.86
CA SER A 44 2.80 -18.74 18.22
C SER A 44 2.30 -17.28 18.33
N LYS A 45 3.16 -16.34 18.75
CA LYS A 45 2.78 -14.92 18.84
C LYS A 45 2.64 -14.31 17.47
N PHE A 46 3.51 -14.66 16.53
CA PHE A 46 3.47 -14.21 15.15
C PHE A 46 2.16 -14.64 14.44
N PHE A 47 1.83 -15.92 14.49
CA PHE A 47 0.63 -16.44 13.82
C PHE A 47 -0.68 -16.05 14.50
N LYS A 48 -0.66 -15.64 15.77
CA LYS A 48 -1.84 -15.15 16.49
C LYS A 48 -2.07 -13.64 16.34
N ASP A 49 -1.08 -12.89 15.83
CA ASP A 49 -1.22 -11.46 15.61
C ASP A 49 -2.26 -11.15 14.52
N GLY A 50 -3.19 -10.26 14.84
CA GLY A 50 -4.31 -9.91 13.96
C GLY A 50 -3.86 -9.14 12.72
N GLU A 51 -2.88 -8.22 12.88
CA GLU A 51 -2.36 -7.42 11.76
C GLU A 51 -1.63 -8.31 10.75
N THR A 52 -0.75 -9.18 11.22
CA THR A 52 -0.01 -10.13 10.38
C THR A 52 -0.95 -11.03 9.58
N ARG A 53 -2.01 -11.56 10.24
CA ARG A 53 -3.01 -12.39 9.56
C ARG A 53 -3.82 -11.61 8.53
N TRP A 54 -4.17 -10.37 8.83
CA TRP A 54 -4.89 -9.49 7.90
C TRP A 54 -4.05 -9.18 6.68
N PHE A 55 -2.78 -8.81 6.88
CA PHE A 55 -1.82 -8.53 5.81
C PHE A 55 -1.58 -9.74 4.91
N LEU A 56 -1.21 -10.89 5.47
CA LEU A 56 -1.00 -12.10 4.68
C LEU A 56 -2.28 -12.56 3.97
N GLY A 57 -3.44 -12.40 4.62
CA GLY A 57 -4.74 -12.68 4.04
C GLY A 57 -5.05 -11.76 2.85
N SER A 58 -4.75 -10.46 2.94
CA SER A 58 -4.94 -9.51 1.83
C SER A 58 -4.00 -9.80 0.65
N VAL A 59 -2.72 -10.06 0.92
CA VAL A 59 -1.76 -10.48 -0.13
C VAL A 59 -2.24 -11.74 -0.84
N CYS A 60 -2.65 -12.76 -0.09
CA CYS A 60 -3.13 -14.01 -0.66
C CYS A 60 -4.43 -13.80 -1.48
N ALA A 61 -5.41 -13.09 -0.93
CA ALA A 61 -6.68 -12.85 -1.61
C ALA A 61 -6.51 -12.06 -2.90
N ILE A 62 -5.74 -10.97 -2.89
CA ILE A 62 -5.48 -10.15 -4.07
C ILE A 62 -4.72 -10.96 -5.12
N THR A 63 -3.68 -11.71 -4.71
CA THR A 63 -2.92 -12.58 -5.62
C THR A 63 -3.82 -13.61 -6.30
N LEU A 64 -4.69 -14.30 -5.56
CA LEU A 64 -5.60 -15.29 -6.12
C LEU A 64 -6.60 -14.67 -7.10
N LEU A 65 -7.16 -13.50 -6.77
CA LEU A 65 -8.09 -12.79 -7.65
C LEU A 65 -7.42 -12.34 -8.95
N ILE A 66 -6.20 -11.82 -8.89
CA ILE A 66 -5.43 -11.43 -10.08
C ILE A 66 -5.04 -12.67 -10.88
N THR A 67 -4.57 -13.75 -10.24
CA THR A 67 -4.27 -15.01 -10.90
C THR A 67 -5.47 -15.55 -11.67
N ALA A 68 -6.64 -15.58 -11.04
CA ALA A 68 -7.88 -15.99 -11.71
C ALA A 68 -8.22 -15.10 -12.91
N SER A 69 -8.08 -13.78 -12.77
CA SER A 69 -8.31 -12.85 -13.88
C SER A 69 -7.36 -13.06 -15.04
N LEU A 70 -6.06 -13.25 -14.78
CA LEU A 70 -5.06 -13.53 -15.83
C LEU A 70 -5.29 -14.88 -16.51
N PHE A 71 -5.63 -15.90 -15.73
CA PHE A 71 -5.91 -17.23 -16.26
C PHE A 71 -7.13 -17.24 -17.19
N PHE A 72 -8.27 -16.66 -16.74
CA PHE A 72 -9.52 -16.71 -17.52
C PHE A 72 -9.57 -15.69 -18.67
N GLN A 73 -8.99 -14.50 -18.51
CA GLN A 73 -9.13 -13.42 -19.49
C GLN A 73 -7.94 -13.30 -20.43
N ARG A 74 -6.73 -13.69 -20.00
CA ARG A 74 -5.49 -13.59 -20.79
C ARG A 74 -4.92 -14.94 -21.17
N GLN A 75 -5.51 -16.05 -20.70
CA GLN A 75 -5.07 -17.41 -21.01
C GLN A 75 -3.60 -17.70 -20.66
N TYR A 76 -3.07 -17.03 -19.62
CA TYR A 76 -1.74 -17.35 -19.11
C TYR A 76 -1.74 -18.76 -18.52
N PRO A 77 -0.62 -19.52 -18.64
CA PRO A 77 -0.42 -20.75 -17.85
C PRO A 77 -0.61 -20.45 -16.38
N LEU A 78 -1.24 -21.38 -15.63
CA LEU A 78 -1.60 -21.15 -14.23
C LEU A 78 -0.40 -20.78 -13.36
N GLU A 79 0.75 -21.43 -13.56
CA GLU A 79 2.00 -21.14 -12.84
C GLU A 79 2.47 -19.71 -13.11
N GLU A 80 2.53 -19.33 -14.38
CA GLU A 80 2.98 -18.01 -14.80
C GLU A 80 2.03 -16.92 -14.31
N ALA A 81 0.70 -17.12 -14.43
CA ALA A 81 -0.32 -16.21 -13.91
C ALA A 81 -0.15 -16.00 -12.39
N PHE A 82 0.06 -17.10 -11.63
CA PHE A 82 0.26 -17.02 -10.18
C PHE A 82 1.57 -16.31 -9.81
N ARG A 83 2.67 -16.64 -10.45
CA ARG A 83 4.00 -16.09 -10.21
C ARG A 83 4.03 -14.58 -10.46
N LYS A 84 3.54 -14.15 -11.63
CA LYS A 84 3.45 -12.73 -11.99
C LYS A 84 2.50 -11.97 -11.05
N ALA A 85 1.33 -12.53 -10.74
CA ALA A 85 0.39 -11.94 -9.80
C ALA A 85 1.00 -11.80 -8.40
N LEU A 86 1.63 -12.85 -7.87
CA LEU A 86 2.27 -12.84 -6.56
C LEU A 86 3.37 -11.78 -6.49
N PHE A 87 4.21 -11.69 -7.52
CA PHE A 87 5.29 -10.72 -7.58
C PHE A 87 4.73 -9.28 -7.58
N GLN A 88 3.78 -8.96 -8.47
CA GLN A 88 3.24 -7.60 -8.59
C GLN A 88 2.43 -7.18 -7.35
N VAL A 89 1.67 -8.10 -6.76
CA VAL A 89 0.98 -7.82 -5.49
C VAL A 89 1.99 -7.59 -4.37
N SER A 90 3.01 -8.45 -4.27
CA SER A 90 4.05 -8.29 -3.25
C SER A 90 4.78 -6.96 -3.39
N THR A 91 5.25 -6.60 -4.58
CA THR A 91 6.01 -5.36 -4.80
C THR A 91 5.20 -4.10 -4.50
N ILE A 92 3.93 -4.08 -4.91
CA ILE A 92 3.04 -2.94 -4.74
C ILE A 92 2.57 -2.81 -3.28
N HIS A 93 2.10 -3.90 -2.69
CA HIS A 93 1.57 -3.90 -1.33
C HIS A 93 2.65 -3.65 -0.27
N THR A 94 3.88 -4.06 -0.56
CA THR A 94 5.04 -3.83 0.33
C THR A 94 5.77 -2.51 0.04
N SER A 95 5.34 -1.74 -0.95
CA SER A 95 5.98 -0.51 -1.41
C SER A 95 7.46 -0.72 -1.80
N CYS A 96 7.78 -1.87 -2.39
CA CYS A 96 9.14 -2.19 -2.83
C CYS A 96 9.48 -1.56 -4.18
N GLY A 97 8.54 -1.56 -5.15
CA GLY A 97 8.69 -0.90 -6.44
C GLY A 97 9.50 -1.69 -7.47
N LEU A 98 9.79 -2.98 -7.26
CA LEU A 98 10.41 -3.85 -8.26
C LEU A 98 9.37 -4.34 -9.26
N VAL A 99 9.79 -4.69 -10.48
CA VAL A 99 8.89 -5.05 -11.59
C VAL A 99 9.36 -6.33 -12.27
N THR A 100 8.40 -7.19 -12.68
CA THR A 100 8.65 -8.39 -13.51
C THR A 100 7.75 -8.46 -14.74
N ASP A 101 6.68 -7.67 -14.78
CA ASP A 101 5.75 -7.65 -15.92
C ASP A 101 5.05 -6.30 -16.03
N ASP A 102 4.59 -5.95 -17.20
CA ASP A 102 3.80 -4.75 -17.43
C ASP A 102 2.32 -4.99 -17.09
N TYR A 103 1.96 -4.66 -15.85
CA TYR A 103 0.58 -4.79 -15.39
C TYR A 103 -0.39 -3.77 -16.03
N THR A 104 0.11 -2.80 -16.80
CA THR A 104 -0.76 -1.89 -17.55
C THR A 104 -1.49 -2.60 -18.69
N LEU A 105 -0.94 -3.71 -19.16
CA LEU A 105 -1.55 -4.60 -20.14
C LEU A 105 -2.55 -5.59 -19.54
N TRP A 106 -2.66 -5.65 -18.25
CA TRP A 106 -3.56 -6.58 -17.55
C TRP A 106 -5.02 -6.10 -17.61
N PRO A 107 -6.00 -6.99 -17.34
CA PRO A 107 -7.41 -6.58 -17.28
C PRO A 107 -7.64 -5.46 -16.27
N GLN A 108 -8.51 -4.49 -16.59
CA GLN A 108 -8.77 -3.32 -15.73
C GLN A 108 -9.22 -3.68 -14.30
N PHE A 109 -9.88 -4.84 -14.13
CA PHE A 109 -10.23 -5.34 -12.80
C PHE A 109 -9.00 -5.47 -11.89
N THR A 110 -7.86 -5.93 -12.43
CA THR A 110 -6.62 -6.07 -11.65
C THR A 110 -6.07 -4.72 -11.19
N TRP A 111 -6.28 -3.66 -11.97
CA TRP A 111 -5.84 -2.30 -11.62
C TRP A 111 -6.51 -1.80 -10.35
N VAL A 112 -7.82 -2.07 -10.19
CA VAL A 112 -8.54 -1.70 -8.96
C VAL A 112 -7.94 -2.40 -7.74
N LEU A 113 -7.59 -3.68 -7.88
CA LEU A 113 -6.96 -4.45 -6.80
C LEU A 113 -5.55 -3.94 -6.47
N LEU A 114 -4.77 -3.56 -7.48
CA LEU A 114 -3.43 -3.00 -7.29
C LEU A 114 -3.49 -1.60 -6.65
N ILE A 115 -4.44 -0.74 -7.04
CA ILE A 115 -4.66 0.57 -6.38
C ILE A 115 -5.02 0.37 -4.90
N PHE A 116 -5.87 -0.61 -4.59
CA PHE A 116 -6.17 -0.95 -3.20
C PHE A 116 -4.90 -1.41 -2.45
N ALA A 117 -4.04 -2.21 -3.08
CA ALA A 117 -2.77 -2.65 -2.51
C ALA A 117 -1.80 -1.48 -2.25
N ILE A 118 -1.72 -0.48 -3.16
CA ILE A 118 -0.95 0.77 -2.96
C ILE A 118 -1.41 1.49 -1.69
N LEU A 119 -2.72 1.62 -1.51
CA LEU A 119 -3.28 2.33 -0.35
C LEU A 119 -3.06 1.56 0.96
N ALA A 120 -3.22 0.23 0.92
CA ALA A 120 -3.15 -0.59 2.12
C ALA A 120 -1.77 -0.58 2.78
N GLY A 121 -0.72 -0.70 1.98
CA GLY A 121 0.67 -0.74 2.48
C GLY A 121 0.97 -1.95 3.36
N GLY A 122 2.12 -1.96 4.04
CA GLY A 122 2.55 -3.06 4.91
C GLY A 122 2.04 -2.96 6.35
N CYS A 123 2.60 -3.82 7.22
CA CYS A 123 2.31 -3.81 8.66
C CYS A 123 2.93 -2.60 9.37
N THR A 124 2.35 -2.23 10.50
CA THR A 124 2.93 -1.23 11.41
C THR A 124 4.27 -1.73 11.95
N GLY A 125 5.29 -0.87 11.97
CA GLY A 125 6.65 -1.27 12.37
C GLY A 125 7.41 -2.07 11.30
N SER A 126 7.01 -1.94 10.01
CA SER A 126 7.73 -2.42 8.84
C SER A 126 8.32 -1.26 8.04
N THR A 127 9.13 -1.58 7.02
CA THR A 127 9.70 -0.60 6.08
C THR A 127 8.72 -0.08 5.03
N ALA A 128 7.57 -0.73 4.86
CA ALA A 128 6.58 -0.38 3.84
C ALA A 128 5.92 0.98 4.09
N GLY A 129 5.53 1.66 3.03
CA GLY A 129 4.73 2.89 3.05
C GLY A 129 3.22 2.65 3.17
N GLY A 130 2.42 3.61 2.68
CA GLY A 130 0.96 3.54 2.67
C GLY A 130 0.28 3.85 4.00
N ILE A 131 -1.02 3.64 4.06
CA ILE A 131 -1.87 3.93 5.24
C ILE A 131 -1.52 3.01 6.42
N LYS A 132 -0.94 1.86 6.17
CA LYS A 132 -0.66 0.73 7.08
C LYS A 132 -1.88 -0.15 7.37
N ASN A 133 -1.66 -1.45 7.31
CA ASN A 133 -2.72 -2.45 7.48
C ASN A 133 -3.43 -2.36 8.84
N MET A 134 -2.73 -2.01 9.91
CA MET A 134 -3.35 -1.80 11.23
C MET A 134 -4.45 -0.74 11.19
N ARG A 135 -4.18 0.40 10.53
CA ARG A 135 -5.17 1.50 10.44
C ARG A 135 -6.40 1.05 9.64
N ILE A 136 -6.21 0.35 8.54
CA ILE A 136 -7.31 -0.19 7.73
C ILE A 136 -8.13 -1.20 8.55
N MET A 137 -7.48 -2.08 9.29
CA MET A 137 -8.16 -3.06 10.15
C MET A 137 -8.98 -2.36 11.25
N ILE A 138 -8.44 -1.29 11.89
CA ILE A 138 -9.17 -0.49 12.88
C ILE A 138 -10.43 0.11 12.24
N LEU A 139 -10.31 0.74 11.07
CA LEU A 139 -11.43 1.38 10.37
C LEU A 139 -12.48 0.35 9.96
N PHE A 140 -12.07 -0.80 9.44
CA PHE A 140 -13.00 -1.88 9.09
C PHE A 140 -13.81 -2.37 10.29
N HIS A 141 -13.15 -2.56 11.45
CA HIS A 141 -13.86 -2.93 12.68
C HIS A 141 -14.77 -1.80 13.20
N ALA A 142 -14.34 -0.55 13.06
CA ALA A 142 -15.16 0.61 13.43
C ALA A 142 -16.42 0.70 12.58
N ILE A 143 -16.31 0.54 11.25
CA ILE A 143 -17.44 0.51 10.32
C ILE A 143 -18.39 -0.63 10.69
N LYS A 144 -17.86 -1.83 10.88
CA LYS A 144 -18.68 -2.99 11.29
C LYS A 144 -19.43 -2.75 12.61
N ASN A 145 -18.78 -2.13 13.58
CA ASN A 145 -19.43 -1.80 14.85
C ASN A 145 -20.48 -0.69 14.68
N GLN A 146 -20.27 0.25 13.77
CA GLN A 146 -21.23 1.31 13.46
C GLN A 146 -22.53 0.72 12.87
N PHE A 147 -22.43 -0.23 11.94
CA PHE A 147 -23.60 -0.95 11.43
C PHE A 147 -24.37 -1.69 12.55
N LYS A 148 -23.64 -2.34 13.47
CA LYS A 148 -24.28 -2.98 14.63
C LYS A 148 -24.99 -2.00 15.56
N ARG A 149 -24.45 -0.79 15.75
CA ARG A 149 -25.07 0.28 16.55
C ARG A 149 -26.35 0.80 15.92
N LEU A 150 -26.44 0.84 14.58
CA LEU A 150 -27.68 1.21 13.90
C LEU A 150 -28.83 0.23 14.20
N ILE A 151 -28.50 -1.05 14.38
CA ILE A 151 -29.49 -2.11 14.72
C ILE A 151 -29.75 -2.13 16.24
N HIS A 152 -28.72 -1.93 17.06
CA HIS A 152 -28.77 -1.96 18.51
C HIS A 152 -28.18 -0.67 19.13
N PRO A 153 -28.95 0.45 19.20
CA PRO A 153 -28.40 1.77 19.54
C PRO A 153 -27.76 1.83 20.94
N ASN A 154 -28.27 1.05 21.89
CA ASN A 154 -27.79 1.03 23.30
C ASN A 154 -26.61 0.07 23.51
N ALA A 155 -26.11 -0.62 22.47
CA ALA A 155 -25.02 -1.57 22.62
C ALA A 155 -23.67 -0.86 22.77
N ILE A 156 -22.90 -1.21 23.80
CA ILE A 156 -21.52 -0.75 24.00
C ILE A 156 -20.62 -1.68 23.17
N LEU A 157 -20.20 -1.23 21.99
CA LEU A 157 -19.40 -2.00 21.02
C LEU A 157 -18.00 -1.35 20.85
N PRO A 158 -17.05 -1.66 21.75
CA PRO A 158 -15.67 -1.17 21.58
C PRO A 158 -14.99 -1.86 20.38
N VAL A 159 -14.16 -1.12 19.65
CA VAL A 159 -13.25 -1.70 18.64
C VAL A 159 -12.16 -2.46 19.38
N ARG A 160 -11.95 -3.72 19.00
CA ARG A 160 -10.93 -4.59 19.62
C ARG A 160 -9.99 -5.15 18.58
N ILE A 161 -8.67 -5.10 18.87
CA ILE A 161 -7.61 -5.73 18.07
C ILE A 161 -6.75 -6.55 19.02
N ASN A 162 -6.43 -7.78 18.66
CA ASN A 162 -5.63 -8.68 19.50
C ASN A 162 -6.14 -8.76 20.95
N LYS A 163 -7.48 -8.74 21.14
CA LYS A 163 -8.16 -8.71 22.46
C LYS A 163 -8.04 -7.39 23.24
N HIS A 164 -7.27 -6.41 22.77
CA HIS A 164 -7.16 -5.09 23.38
C HIS A 164 -8.20 -4.14 22.81
N VAL A 165 -8.79 -3.31 23.69
CA VAL A 165 -9.73 -2.27 23.29
C VAL A 165 -8.95 -1.10 22.71
N VAL A 166 -9.35 -0.64 21.52
CA VAL A 166 -8.79 0.58 20.90
C VAL A 166 -9.46 1.78 21.56
N PRO A 167 -8.71 2.67 22.23
CA PRO A 167 -9.28 3.87 22.86
C PRO A 167 -9.82 4.84 21.81
N LEU A 168 -10.87 5.58 22.15
CA LEU A 168 -11.53 6.52 21.24
C LEU A 168 -10.58 7.59 20.66
N PRO A 169 -9.64 8.19 21.42
CA PRO A 169 -8.67 9.13 20.85
C PRO A 169 -7.84 8.53 19.73
N LEU A 170 -7.38 7.28 19.89
CA LEU A 170 -6.62 6.58 18.85
C LEU A 170 -7.48 6.33 17.60
N LEU A 171 -8.74 5.94 17.76
CA LEU A 171 -9.67 5.76 16.65
C LEU A 171 -9.84 7.07 15.86
N ASN A 172 -10.05 8.19 16.57
CA ASN A 172 -10.17 9.50 15.94
C ASN A 172 -8.90 9.88 15.17
N THR A 173 -7.72 9.67 15.76
CA THR A 173 -6.43 9.93 15.10
C THR A 173 -6.28 9.10 13.82
N VAL A 174 -6.63 7.81 13.86
CA VAL A 174 -6.56 6.93 12.69
C VAL A 174 -7.52 7.38 11.59
N THR A 175 -8.75 7.75 11.96
CA THR A 175 -9.76 8.24 11.01
C THR A 175 -9.30 9.55 10.35
N THR A 176 -8.85 10.52 11.15
CA THR A 176 -8.35 11.82 10.67
C THR A 176 -7.14 11.62 9.76
N PHE A 177 -6.19 10.78 10.16
CA PHE A 177 -5.02 10.46 9.33
C PHE A 177 -5.43 9.90 7.96
N THR A 178 -6.33 8.92 7.95
CA THR A 178 -6.74 8.26 6.70
C THR A 178 -7.47 9.23 5.77
N LEU A 179 -8.38 10.06 6.30
CA LEU A 179 -9.06 11.08 5.52
C LEU A 179 -8.07 12.09 4.94
N PHE A 180 -7.13 12.55 5.76
CA PHE A 180 -6.13 13.53 5.32
C PHE A 180 -5.15 12.94 4.29
N TYR A 181 -4.77 11.66 4.45
CA TYR A 181 -3.96 10.93 3.48
C TYR A 181 -4.63 10.87 2.11
N LEU A 182 -5.92 10.52 2.07
CA LEU A 182 -6.69 10.50 0.83
C LEU A 182 -6.85 11.92 0.23
N LEU A 183 -7.10 12.93 1.05
CA LEU A 183 -7.18 14.34 0.59
C LEU A 183 -5.85 14.79 -0.05
N CYS A 184 -4.71 14.51 0.55
CA CYS A 184 -3.41 14.83 -0.03
C CYS A 184 -3.16 14.07 -1.35
N GLY A 185 -3.53 12.79 -1.42
CA GLY A 185 -3.45 12.01 -2.65
C GLY A 185 -4.32 12.59 -3.76
N PHE A 186 -5.57 12.95 -3.47
CA PHE A 186 -6.47 13.60 -4.45
C PHE A 186 -6.00 15.00 -4.82
N ALA A 187 -5.47 15.79 -3.88
CA ALA A 187 -4.88 17.10 -4.18
C ALA A 187 -3.68 16.98 -5.12
N GLY A 188 -2.81 15.99 -4.90
CA GLY A 188 -1.73 15.66 -5.81
C GLY A 188 -2.22 15.26 -7.19
N CYS A 189 -3.22 14.39 -7.27
CA CYS A 189 -3.87 14.02 -8.54
C CYS A 189 -4.41 15.26 -9.27
N PHE A 190 -5.13 16.15 -8.56
CA PHE A 190 -5.67 17.39 -9.13
C PHE A 190 -4.56 18.28 -9.70
N LEU A 191 -3.45 18.46 -8.96
CA LEU A 191 -2.31 19.26 -9.44
C LEU A 191 -1.65 18.63 -10.67
N LEU A 192 -1.44 17.30 -10.68
CA LEU A 192 -0.86 16.60 -11.83
C LEU A 192 -1.73 16.69 -13.06
N THR A 193 -3.06 16.54 -12.93
CA THR A 193 -3.99 16.70 -14.05
C THR A 193 -4.05 18.13 -14.57
N PHE A 194 -3.90 19.13 -13.69
CA PHE A 194 -3.82 20.54 -14.09
C PHE A 194 -2.62 20.80 -15.03
N PHE A 195 -1.51 20.08 -14.86
CA PHE A 195 -0.34 20.15 -15.74
C PHE A 195 -0.39 19.20 -16.94
N GLY A 196 -1.56 18.61 -17.26
CA GLY A 196 -1.82 17.87 -18.48
C GLY A 196 -1.51 16.37 -18.40
N ILE A 197 -1.36 15.79 -17.21
CA ILE A 197 -1.25 14.35 -17.03
C ILE A 197 -2.65 13.72 -17.02
N ASP A 198 -2.83 12.60 -17.71
CA ASP A 198 -4.09 11.87 -17.74
C ASP A 198 -4.57 11.49 -16.34
N PHE A 199 -5.88 11.53 -16.12
CA PHE A 199 -6.48 11.33 -14.79
C PHE A 199 -6.05 10.01 -14.12
N LEU A 200 -6.05 8.89 -14.83
CA LEU A 200 -5.66 7.60 -14.26
C LEU A 200 -4.17 7.58 -13.87
N GLU A 201 -3.33 8.13 -14.73
CA GLU A 201 -1.89 8.25 -14.50
C GLU A 201 -1.59 9.18 -13.33
N ALA A 202 -2.26 10.33 -13.27
CA ALA A 202 -2.13 11.30 -12.19
C ALA A 202 -2.59 10.72 -10.85
N LEU A 203 -3.74 10.02 -10.83
CA LEU A 203 -4.27 9.40 -9.61
C LEU A 203 -3.33 8.32 -9.08
N THR A 204 -2.92 7.40 -9.95
CA THR A 204 -2.07 6.28 -9.54
C THR A 204 -0.67 6.73 -9.17
N SER A 205 -0.08 7.67 -9.90
CA SER A 205 1.23 8.26 -9.57
C SER A 205 1.19 9.01 -8.24
N SER A 206 0.15 9.82 -8.00
CA SER A 206 -0.02 10.55 -6.73
C SER A 206 -0.17 9.59 -5.55
N LEU A 207 -1.03 8.58 -5.64
CA LEU A 207 -1.22 7.58 -4.59
C LEU A 207 0.05 6.74 -4.38
N SER A 208 0.75 6.40 -5.46
CA SER A 208 2.02 5.69 -5.41
C SER A 208 3.13 6.51 -4.75
N ALA A 209 3.18 7.82 -5.03
CA ALA A 209 4.09 8.74 -4.35
C ALA A 209 3.82 8.81 -2.85
N MET A 210 2.55 8.99 -2.46
CA MET A 210 2.14 8.96 -1.06
C MET A 210 2.45 7.62 -0.38
N GLY A 211 2.27 6.48 -1.09
CA GLY A 211 2.62 5.15 -0.62
C GLY A 211 4.12 4.85 -0.65
N ASN A 212 4.93 5.71 -1.26
CA ASN A 212 6.35 5.49 -1.53
C ASN A 212 6.63 4.19 -2.30
N THR A 213 5.72 3.80 -3.19
CA THR A 213 5.84 2.59 -4.02
C THR A 213 6.66 2.87 -5.29
N GLY A 214 6.44 4.02 -5.92
CA GLY A 214 7.19 4.46 -7.09
C GLY A 214 6.70 3.89 -8.43
N LEU A 215 5.59 3.18 -8.45
CA LEU A 215 5.00 2.56 -9.65
C LEU A 215 3.65 3.23 -9.95
N GLY A 216 3.54 3.85 -11.13
CA GLY A 216 2.28 4.39 -11.66
C GLY A 216 1.63 3.46 -12.68
N PHE A 217 0.65 3.98 -13.42
CA PHE A 217 0.02 3.32 -14.56
C PHE A 217 0.24 4.14 -15.84
N GLY A 218 -0.02 3.54 -17.00
CA GLY A 218 0.13 4.19 -18.30
C GLY A 218 1.58 4.57 -18.60
N TYR A 219 1.82 5.80 -19.04
CA TYR A 219 3.16 6.33 -19.39
C TYR A 219 4.11 6.46 -18.17
N TYR A 220 3.60 6.34 -16.95
CA TYR A 220 4.39 6.33 -15.71
C TYR A 220 4.37 4.95 -15.05
N GLY A 221 4.01 3.93 -15.81
CA GLY A 221 3.99 2.52 -15.42
C GLY A 221 5.37 1.86 -15.45
N PRO A 222 5.39 0.54 -15.25
CA PRO A 222 6.63 -0.22 -15.10
C PRO A 222 7.52 -0.25 -16.34
N ALA A 223 6.94 -0.10 -17.54
CA ALA A 223 7.67 -0.10 -18.81
C ALA A 223 8.33 1.24 -19.15
N TYR A 224 7.99 2.32 -18.42
CA TYR A 224 8.43 3.67 -18.72
C TYR A 224 9.17 4.30 -17.55
N THR A 225 9.73 5.49 -17.78
CA THR A 225 10.44 6.25 -16.75
C THR A 225 9.67 7.54 -16.40
N MET A 226 9.74 7.96 -15.14
CA MET A 226 9.15 9.24 -14.71
C MET A 226 9.95 10.47 -15.20
N SER A 227 11.08 10.26 -15.89
CA SER A 227 11.91 11.36 -16.42
C SER A 227 11.21 12.18 -17.52
N SER A 228 10.19 11.62 -18.18
CA SER A 228 9.37 12.31 -19.16
C SER A 228 8.31 13.25 -18.56
N MET A 229 8.14 13.22 -17.24
CA MET A 229 7.20 14.05 -16.52
C MET A 229 7.69 15.51 -16.46
N PRO A 230 6.81 16.52 -16.63
CA PRO A 230 7.19 17.92 -16.46
C PRO A 230 7.86 18.19 -15.11
N ASP A 231 8.88 19.06 -15.10
CA ASP A 231 9.68 19.34 -13.89
C ASP A 231 8.83 19.74 -12.68
N VAL A 232 7.78 20.56 -12.91
CA VAL A 232 6.84 20.96 -11.84
C VAL A 232 6.14 19.74 -11.23
N CYS A 233 5.74 18.79 -12.07
CA CYS A 233 5.10 17.56 -11.61
C CYS A 233 6.07 16.68 -10.80
N GLN A 234 7.35 16.63 -11.19
CA GLN A 234 8.39 15.92 -10.42
C GLN A 234 8.56 16.52 -9.02
N TRP A 235 8.52 17.85 -8.89
CA TRP A 235 8.55 18.52 -7.58
C TRP A 235 7.31 18.20 -6.73
N ILE A 236 6.11 18.21 -7.34
CA ILE A 236 4.88 17.81 -6.65
C ILE A 236 5.00 16.36 -6.15
N MET A 237 5.46 15.45 -7.01
CA MET A 237 5.67 14.05 -6.64
C MET A 237 6.68 13.90 -5.49
N SER A 238 7.80 14.62 -5.55
CA SER A 238 8.83 14.61 -4.50
C SER A 238 8.26 15.08 -3.16
N PHE A 239 7.43 16.11 -3.17
CA PHE A 239 6.74 16.60 -1.96
C PHE A 239 5.74 15.59 -1.40
N LEU A 240 4.96 14.92 -2.26
CA LEU A 240 4.05 13.86 -1.86
C LEU A 240 4.80 12.66 -1.25
N MET A 241 5.93 12.27 -1.83
CA MET A 241 6.80 11.21 -1.28
C MET A 241 7.32 11.58 0.11
N LEU A 242 7.74 12.83 0.30
CA LEU A 242 8.19 13.32 1.60
C LEU A 242 7.08 13.25 2.66
N ILE A 243 5.90 13.74 2.34
CA ILE A 243 4.71 13.70 3.22
C ILE A 243 4.36 12.25 3.57
N GLY A 244 4.32 11.37 2.58
CA GLY A 244 4.00 9.96 2.76
C GLY A 244 5.01 9.24 3.66
N ARG A 245 6.30 9.59 3.56
CA ARG A 245 7.38 8.91 4.30
C ARG A 245 7.53 9.37 5.74
N LEU A 246 7.42 10.67 5.99
CA LEU A 246 7.63 11.27 7.31
C LEU A 246 6.39 11.24 8.20
N GLU A 247 5.37 10.49 7.83
CA GLU A 247 4.03 10.54 8.41
C GLU A 247 3.41 11.95 8.34
N LEU A 248 2.31 12.03 7.65
CA LEU A 248 1.59 13.23 7.23
C LEU A 248 1.56 14.35 8.28
N PHE A 249 1.21 14.02 9.54
CA PHE A 249 1.08 15.02 10.61
C PHE A 249 2.41 15.66 11.00
N SER A 250 3.50 14.90 10.99
CA SER A 250 4.83 15.41 11.34
C SER A 250 5.32 16.49 10.39
N VAL A 251 4.98 16.37 9.10
CA VAL A 251 5.34 17.37 8.08
C VAL A 251 4.40 18.56 8.15
N LEU A 252 3.10 18.32 8.24
CA LEU A 252 2.11 19.40 8.15
C LEU A 252 2.08 20.31 9.37
N ILE A 253 2.43 19.80 10.56
CA ILE A 253 2.51 20.61 11.76
C ILE A 253 3.56 21.71 11.63
N LEU A 254 4.63 21.50 10.85
CA LEU A 254 5.66 22.51 10.60
C LEU A 254 5.11 23.73 9.83
N PHE A 255 4.06 23.55 9.04
CA PHE A 255 3.38 24.66 8.33
C PHE A 255 2.31 25.34 9.19
N SER A 256 2.03 24.83 10.38
CA SER A 256 1.06 25.45 11.28
C SER A 256 1.69 26.62 12.04
N PRO A 257 1.12 27.85 11.99
CA PRO A 257 1.61 28.98 12.79
C PRO A 257 1.61 28.72 14.30
N VAL A 258 0.74 27.80 14.76
CA VAL A 258 0.60 27.43 16.18
C VAL A 258 1.87 26.69 16.67
N PHE A 259 2.53 25.94 15.81
CA PHE A 259 3.77 25.22 16.16
C PHE A 259 4.93 26.17 16.53
N TRP A 260 4.96 27.34 15.88
CA TRP A 260 6.05 28.33 16.05
C TRP A 260 5.74 29.40 17.10
N LYS A 261 4.53 29.39 17.69
CA LYS A 261 4.20 30.26 18.82
C LYS A 261 4.64 29.56 20.11
N GLU A 262 5.51 30.22 20.85
CA GLU A 262 5.83 29.80 22.21
C GLU A 262 4.55 29.85 23.07
N TRP A 263 4.36 28.83 23.87
CA TRP A 263 3.23 28.69 24.80
C TRP A 263 3.46 29.57 26.02
#